data_9d59e86c27e9dc813e328435e48f323b
#
_entry.id   9d59e86c27e9dc813e328435e48f323b
#
_cell.length_a   1.000
_cell.length_b   1.000
_cell.length_c   1.000
_cell.angle_alpha   90.00
_cell.angle_beta   90.00
_cell.angle_gamma   90.00
#
_symmetry.space_group_name_H-M   'P 1'
#
loop_
_entity.id
_entity.type
_entity.pdbx_description
1 polymer ?
#
loop_
_entity_poly.entity_id
_entity_poly.type
_entity_poly.pdbx_seq_one_letter_code
_entity_poly.pdbx_strand_id
1 'polypeptide(L)'
;MMPPLIAAVCAVILVAAGIVGWNAYSGAKLAEAKEACATAADTVRNNANEYNALLNGDAADAAAVKAEQVKDSKTVESLGKELKAMAPEYEGCVAEDAQGLDAATVKLNEQADWYETHEKSLSKAVRAVAESKAAKRLDDAKTNLTAKLDEASKLLTDSDGKVADNATRDALSNAIDAANGLKDGNDPAKIDGARKTLEDAINGVNASVQAKTDADAQAAAADAAAAQAQAQAQSTYSGVSSYSGGAYGRTEGSTSGSNTYRGTTSGGTGSTSGSAPKPNLNGAYGCTEDCYVPPNNLIQH
;
A
#
# COMPACT_ATOMS: atom_id res chain seq x y z
N MET A 1 -30.03 20.09 99.37
CA MET A 1 -28.60 20.28 99.12
C MET A 1 -28.04 18.92 98.68
N MET A 2 -27.73 18.78 97.45
CA MET A 2 -27.06 17.56 96.93
C MET A 2 -25.61 17.55 97.44
N PRO A 3 -25.10 16.39 97.94
CA PRO A 3 -23.74 16.31 98.40
C PRO A 3 -22.75 16.50 97.25
N PRO A 4 -21.61 17.20 97.45
CA PRO A 4 -20.66 17.58 96.40
C PRO A 4 -20.04 16.39 95.71
N LEU A 5 -20.10 15.20 96.29
CA LEU A 5 -19.61 13.95 95.62
C LEU A 5 -20.40 13.53 94.42
N ILE A 6 -21.70 13.75 94.33
CA ILE A 6 -22.52 13.39 93.17
C ILE A 6 -22.21 14.30 91.96
N ALA A 7 -21.97 15.55 92.19
CA ALA A 7 -21.59 16.51 91.12
C ALA A 7 -20.23 16.19 90.52
N ALA A 8 -19.26 15.73 91.28
CA ALA A 8 -17.93 15.34 90.80
C ALA A 8 -17.98 14.06 89.93
N VAL A 9 -18.79 13.08 90.35
CA VAL A 9 -18.97 11.82 89.61
C VAL A 9 -19.65 12.06 88.26
N CYS A 10 -20.70 12.93 88.22
CA CYS A 10 -21.37 13.27 86.96
C CYS A 10 -20.44 14.02 85.95
N ALA A 11 -19.58 14.91 86.52
CA ALA A 11 -18.60 15.66 85.66
C ALA A 11 -17.55 14.71 85.02
N VAL A 12 -17.06 13.70 85.79
CA VAL A 12 -16.09 12.67 85.25
C VAL A 12 -16.73 11.77 84.18
N ILE A 13 -18.00 11.37 84.36
CA ILE A 13 -18.74 10.55 83.39
C ILE A 13 -18.98 11.34 82.11
N LEU A 14 -19.34 12.61 82.17
CA LEU A 14 -19.54 13.49 81.00
C LEU A 14 -18.25 13.74 80.23
N VAL A 15 -17.13 13.94 80.92
CA VAL A 15 -15.81 14.04 80.27
C VAL A 15 -15.35 12.74 79.63
N ALA A 16 -15.54 11.60 80.32
CA ALA A 16 -15.20 10.28 79.76
C ALA A 16 -16.08 9.94 78.56
N ALA A 17 -17.39 10.21 78.59
CA ALA A 17 -18.29 10.03 77.45
C ALA A 17 -17.97 10.97 76.30
N GLY A 18 -17.54 12.20 76.56
CA GLY A 18 -17.07 13.16 75.57
C GLY A 18 -15.78 12.69 74.85
N ILE A 19 -14.81 12.20 75.62
CA ILE A 19 -13.54 11.69 75.08
C ILE A 19 -13.78 10.43 74.24
N VAL A 20 -14.60 9.47 74.66
CA VAL A 20 -14.94 8.24 73.93
C VAL A 20 -15.73 8.61 72.65
N GLY A 21 -16.71 9.51 72.73
CA GLY A 21 -17.46 10.00 71.59
C GLY A 21 -16.58 10.75 70.58
N TRP A 22 -15.64 11.57 71.05
CA TRP A 22 -14.68 12.28 70.23
C TRP A 22 -13.72 11.30 69.50
N ASN A 23 -13.17 10.29 70.21
CA ASN A 23 -12.29 9.27 69.62
C ASN A 23 -13.04 8.39 68.60
N ALA A 24 -14.27 8.00 68.89
CA ALA A 24 -15.08 7.23 67.94
C ALA A 24 -15.41 8.04 66.68
N TYR A 25 -15.75 9.33 66.85
CA TYR A 25 -16.04 10.23 65.72
C TYR A 25 -14.79 10.52 64.87
N SER A 26 -13.66 10.83 65.51
CA SER A 26 -12.40 11.07 64.78
C SER A 26 -11.88 9.82 64.08
N GLY A 27 -12.04 8.64 64.68
CA GLY A 27 -11.71 7.35 64.06
C GLY A 27 -12.57 7.02 62.83
N ALA A 28 -13.89 7.32 62.90
CA ALA A 28 -14.78 7.14 61.76
C ALA A 28 -14.44 8.11 60.60
N LYS A 29 -14.15 9.37 60.91
CA LYS A 29 -13.70 10.34 59.90
C LYS A 29 -12.38 9.96 59.23
N LEU A 30 -11.42 9.48 60.01
CA LEU A 30 -10.16 9.01 59.46
C LEU A 30 -10.34 7.78 58.53
N ALA A 31 -11.25 6.85 58.90
CA ALA A 31 -11.55 5.70 58.06
C ALA A 31 -12.21 6.12 56.72
N GLU A 32 -13.17 7.04 56.75
CA GLU A 32 -13.84 7.63 55.60
C GLU A 32 -12.83 8.33 54.67
N ALA A 33 -11.95 9.16 55.21
CA ALA A 33 -10.93 9.84 54.45
C ALA A 33 -9.90 8.89 53.79
N LYS A 34 -9.53 7.80 54.49
CA LYS A 34 -8.67 6.74 53.92
C LYS A 34 -9.33 6.03 52.72
N GLU A 35 -10.59 5.70 52.82
CA GLU A 35 -11.34 5.03 51.73
C GLU A 35 -11.51 5.99 50.54
N ALA A 36 -11.86 7.26 50.80
CA ALA A 36 -11.98 8.26 49.74
C ALA A 36 -10.65 8.48 49.00
N CYS A 37 -9.54 8.59 49.75
CA CYS A 37 -8.22 8.76 49.16
C CYS A 37 -7.80 7.51 48.37
N ALA A 38 -8.04 6.30 48.87
CA ALA A 38 -7.75 5.06 48.16
C ALA A 38 -8.53 4.95 46.83
N THR A 39 -9.83 5.33 46.86
CA THR A 39 -10.66 5.36 45.65
C THR A 39 -10.14 6.37 44.63
N ALA A 40 -9.76 7.56 45.04
CA ALA A 40 -9.16 8.56 44.16
C ALA A 40 -7.83 8.07 43.59
N ALA A 41 -7.00 7.42 44.40
CA ALA A 41 -5.73 6.83 43.94
C ALA A 41 -5.94 5.71 42.89
N ASP A 42 -6.96 4.89 43.06
CA ASP A 42 -7.33 3.84 42.10
C ASP A 42 -7.84 4.47 40.78
N THR A 43 -8.60 5.57 40.87
CA THR A 43 -9.05 6.31 39.68
C THR A 43 -7.86 6.88 38.90
N VAL A 44 -6.90 7.53 39.59
CA VAL A 44 -5.66 8.01 38.95
C VAL A 44 -4.93 6.87 38.27
N ARG A 45 -4.77 5.70 38.91
CA ARG A 45 -4.07 4.55 38.36
C ARG A 45 -4.75 4.05 37.08
N ASN A 46 -6.06 3.94 37.09
CA ASN A 46 -6.83 3.49 35.93
C ASN A 46 -6.70 4.47 34.76
N ASN A 47 -6.95 5.76 35.00
CA ASN A 47 -6.84 6.80 33.97
C ASN A 47 -5.40 6.92 33.41
N ALA A 48 -4.40 6.79 34.30
CA ALA A 48 -3.00 6.78 33.89
C ALA A 48 -2.66 5.56 33.01
N ASN A 49 -3.20 4.39 33.34
CA ASN A 49 -3.01 3.19 32.50
C ASN A 49 -3.63 3.36 31.12
N GLU A 50 -4.84 3.90 31.02
CA GLU A 50 -5.51 4.17 29.75
C GLU A 50 -4.73 5.21 28.92
N TYR A 51 -4.32 6.31 29.51
CA TYR A 51 -3.49 7.33 28.87
C TYR A 51 -2.16 6.74 28.36
N ASN A 52 -1.46 5.97 29.22
CA ASN A 52 -0.18 5.35 28.85
C ASN A 52 -0.34 4.28 27.78
N ALA A 53 -1.44 3.51 27.78
CA ALA A 53 -1.73 2.55 26.72
C ALA A 53 -1.91 3.25 25.36
N LEU A 54 -2.66 4.36 25.33
CA LEU A 54 -2.82 5.18 24.13
C LEU A 54 -1.49 5.81 23.70
N LEU A 55 -0.71 6.35 24.65
CA LEU A 55 0.57 7.00 24.40
C LEU A 55 1.59 6.06 23.76
N ASN A 56 1.69 4.82 24.27
CA ASN A 56 2.66 3.83 23.81
C ASN A 56 2.14 2.98 22.63
N GLY A 57 0.85 3.05 22.31
CA GLY A 57 0.22 2.38 21.17
C GLY A 57 -0.04 3.34 20.03
N ASP A 58 -1.31 3.65 19.78
CA ASP A 58 -1.78 4.42 18.63
C ASP A 58 -1.09 5.79 18.47
N ALA A 59 -0.76 6.45 19.59
CA ALA A 59 -0.09 7.73 19.53
C ALA A 59 1.37 7.62 19.07
N ALA A 60 2.07 6.55 19.46
CA ALA A 60 3.42 6.28 18.97
C ALA A 60 3.43 5.98 17.46
N ASP A 61 2.46 5.19 16.99
CA ASP A 61 2.28 4.89 15.56
C ASP A 61 1.94 6.16 14.76
N ALA A 62 1.05 7.01 15.30
CA ALA A 62 0.70 8.27 14.67
C ALA A 62 1.87 9.27 14.66
N ALA A 63 2.73 9.25 15.68
CA ALA A 63 3.93 10.10 15.76
C ALA A 63 5.00 9.74 14.70
N ALA A 64 5.00 8.50 14.19
CA ALA A 64 5.87 8.09 13.09
C ALA A 64 5.41 8.64 11.72
N VAL A 65 4.19 9.19 11.63
CA VAL A 65 3.66 9.77 10.38
C VAL A 65 4.30 11.13 10.13
N LYS A 66 4.89 11.28 8.94
CA LYS A 66 5.54 12.52 8.51
C LYS A 66 4.53 13.52 7.91
N ALA A 67 4.88 14.79 7.92
CA ALA A 67 4.04 15.87 7.41
C ALA A 67 3.64 15.71 5.92
N GLU A 68 4.54 15.16 5.11
CA GLU A 68 4.28 14.88 3.68
C GLU A 68 3.32 13.70 3.43
N GLN A 69 3.05 12.88 4.44
CA GLN A 69 2.16 11.71 4.36
C GLN A 69 0.71 12.03 4.73
N VAL A 70 0.43 13.26 5.15
CA VAL A 70 -0.90 13.73 5.54
C VAL A 70 -1.37 14.84 4.61
N LYS A 71 -2.68 15.03 4.50
CA LYS A 71 -3.28 16.14 3.74
C LYS A 71 -3.11 17.47 4.45
N ASP A 72 -3.21 17.48 5.80
CA ASP A 72 -3.02 18.66 6.64
C ASP A 72 -1.90 18.40 7.65
N SER A 73 -0.75 19.03 7.44
CA SER A 73 0.43 18.91 8.29
C SER A 73 0.20 19.40 9.72
N LYS A 74 -0.79 20.28 9.94
CA LYS A 74 -1.15 20.77 11.28
C LYS A 74 -1.62 19.65 12.21
N THR A 75 -2.15 18.56 11.66
CA THR A 75 -2.55 17.39 12.47
C THR A 75 -1.35 16.75 13.17
N VAL A 76 -0.22 16.61 12.43
CA VAL A 76 1.05 16.09 12.98
C VAL A 76 1.63 17.05 14.02
N GLU A 77 1.58 18.36 13.75
CA GLU A 77 2.04 19.40 14.71
C GLU A 77 1.21 19.37 15.99
N SER A 78 -0.12 19.22 15.88
CA SER A 78 -1.02 19.14 17.02
C SER A 78 -0.76 17.90 17.87
N LEU A 79 -0.58 16.74 17.24
CA LEU A 79 -0.16 15.52 17.92
C LEU A 79 1.17 15.72 18.66
N GLY A 80 2.16 16.35 18.01
CA GLY A 80 3.45 16.66 18.62
C GLY A 80 3.37 17.60 19.83
N LYS A 81 2.31 18.41 19.95
CA LYS A 81 2.05 19.21 21.15
C LYS A 81 1.47 18.36 22.28
N GLU A 82 0.48 17.53 21.99
CA GLU A 82 -0.13 16.62 22.98
C GLU A 82 0.90 15.63 23.56
N LEU A 83 1.82 15.13 22.75
CA LEU A 83 2.89 14.24 23.19
C LEU A 83 3.93 14.87 24.13
N LYS A 84 3.91 16.21 24.27
CA LYS A 84 4.78 16.94 25.20
C LYS A 84 4.12 17.24 26.53
N ALA A 85 2.84 16.87 26.71
CA ALA A 85 2.15 17.05 27.96
C ALA A 85 2.83 16.23 29.07
N MET A 86 3.05 16.85 30.22
CA MET A 86 3.68 16.20 31.38
C MET A 86 2.64 15.98 32.46
N ALA A 87 2.51 14.73 32.90
CA ALA A 87 1.61 14.38 33.97
C ALA A 87 2.05 15.03 35.32
N PRO A 88 1.10 15.43 36.17
CA PRO A 88 1.41 15.87 37.51
C PRO A 88 2.08 14.76 38.34
N GLU A 89 2.89 15.15 39.33
CA GLU A 89 3.54 14.18 40.20
C GLU A 89 2.51 13.50 41.12
N TYR A 90 2.67 12.18 41.30
CA TYR A 90 1.78 11.39 42.14
C TYR A 90 2.29 11.35 43.58
N GLU A 91 1.60 12.04 44.50
CA GLU A 91 1.97 12.10 45.93
C GLU A 91 1.38 10.95 46.77
N GLY A 92 0.25 10.36 46.34
CA GLY A 92 -0.42 9.28 47.04
C GLY A 92 -1.13 9.66 48.34
N CYS A 93 -1.60 8.65 49.09
CA CYS A 93 -2.33 8.80 50.35
C CYS A 93 -1.39 8.62 51.56
N VAL A 94 -0.44 9.51 51.72
CA VAL A 94 0.63 9.38 52.75
C VAL A 94 0.33 10.12 54.07
N ALA A 95 -0.72 10.94 54.12
CA ALA A 95 -1.11 11.66 55.33
C ALA A 95 -1.67 10.72 56.41
N GLU A 96 -1.41 11.02 57.69
CA GLU A 96 -1.84 10.20 58.82
C GLU A 96 -3.17 10.68 59.46
N ASP A 97 -3.62 11.90 59.13
CA ASP A 97 -4.86 12.47 59.63
C ASP A 97 -5.90 12.70 58.53
N ALA A 98 -7.17 12.84 58.91
CA ALA A 98 -8.28 12.97 57.99
C ALA A 98 -8.16 14.22 57.10
N GLN A 99 -7.70 15.35 57.63
CA GLN A 99 -7.59 16.59 56.85
C GLN A 99 -6.51 16.49 55.77
N GLY A 100 -5.37 15.88 56.08
CA GLY A 100 -4.31 15.65 55.12
C GLY A 100 -4.73 14.66 54.02
N LEU A 101 -5.51 13.61 54.38
CA LEU A 101 -6.06 12.66 53.40
C LEU A 101 -7.12 13.30 52.50
N ASP A 102 -8.00 14.19 53.06
CA ASP A 102 -8.96 14.94 52.27
C ASP A 102 -8.22 15.86 51.26
N ALA A 103 -7.15 16.54 51.66
CA ALA A 103 -6.33 17.35 50.78
C ALA A 103 -5.62 16.51 49.70
N ALA A 104 -5.12 15.32 50.06
CA ALA A 104 -4.54 14.39 49.09
C ALA A 104 -5.60 13.89 48.08
N THR A 105 -6.83 13.59 48.55
CA THR A 105 -7.95 13.19 47.71
C THR A 105 -8.27 14.24 46.64
N VAL A 106 -8.28 15.52 47.01
CA VAL A 106 -8.51 16.60 46.02
C VAL A 106 -7.43 16.62 44.97
N LYS A 107 -6.15 16.56 45.34
CA LYS A 107 -5.04 16.50 44.38
C LYS A 107 -5.10 15.26 43.47
N LEU A 108 -5.45 14.10 44.00
CA LEU A 108 -5.60 12.89 43.22
C LEU A 108 -6.75 12.99 42.23
N ASN A 109 -7.88 13.60 42.61
CA ASN A 109 -8.97 13.85 41.68
C ASN A 109 -8.56 14.82 40.55
N GLU A 110 -7.86 15.89 40.85
CA GLU A 110 -7.29 16.82 39.87
C GLU A 110 -6.32 16.11 38.92
N GLN A 111 -5.53 15.18 39.45
CA GLN A 111 -4.63 14.36 38.64
C GLN A 111 -5.39 13.36 37.74
N ALA A 112 -6.44 12.73 38.27
CA ALA A 112 -7.31 11.86 37.50
C ALA A 112 -7.99 12.61 36.35
N ASP A 113 -8.49 13.81 36.59
CA ASP A 113 -9.09 14.70 35.58
C ASP A 113 -8.06 15.14 34.53
N TRP A 114 -6.81 15.36 34.96
CA TRP A 114 -5.71 15.65 34.02
C TRP A 114 -5.51 14.50 33.02
N TYR A 115 -5.40 13.25 33.52
CA TYR A 115 -5.23 12.07 32.65
C TYR A 115 -6.42 11.89 31.71
N GLU A 116 -7.64 11.97 32.20
CA GLU A 116 -8.86 11.84 31.40
C GLU A 116 -8.93 12.90 30.29
N THR A 117 -8.60 14.15 30.62
CA THR A 117 -8.63 15.26 29.66
C THR A 117 -7.56 15.10 28.59
N HIS A 118 -6.33 14.73 28.98
CA HIS A 118 -5.23 14.56 28.05
C HIS A 118 -5.35 13.28 27.23
N GLU A 119 -5.95 12.21 27.77
CA GLU A 119 -6.30 11.01 26.99
C GLU A 119 -7.26 11.37 25.85
N LYS A 120 -8.33 12.11 26.16
CA LYS A 120 -9.30 12.56 25.13
C LYS A 120 -8.66 13.46 24.08
N SER A 121 -7.81 14.38 24.49
CA SER A 121 -7.09 15.29 23.59
C SER A 121 -6.12 14.54 22.70
N LEU A 122 -5.34 13.63 23.27
CA LEU A 122 -4.39 12.77 22.54
C LEU A 122 -5.12 11.85 21.56
N SER A 123 -6.20 11.19 21.99
CA SER A 123 -7.03 10.34 21.13
C SER A 123 -7.60 11.12 19.94
N LYS A 124 -8.07 12.34 20.17
CA LYS A 124 -8.54 13.23 19.09
C LYS A 124 -7.41 13.58 18.11
N ALA A 125 -6.22 13.89 18.61
CA ALA A 125 -5.07 14.23 17.78
C ALA A 125 -4.60 13.03 16.93
N VAL A 126 -4.54 11.84 17.53
CA VAL A 126 -4.23 10.57 16.83
C VAL A 126 -5.22 10.33 15.68
N ARG A 127 -6.52 10.44 15.97
CA ARG A 127 -7.57 10.29 14.96
C ARG A 127 -7.43 11.31 13.84
N ALA A 128 -7.15 12.56 14.14
CA ALA A 128 -6.96 13.61 13.15
C ALA A 128 -5.79 13.30 12.20
N VAL A 129 -4.67 12.75 12.69
CA VAL A 129 -3.55 12.30 11.86
C VAL A 129 -3.98 11.14 10.95
N ALA A 130 -4.68 10.14 11.49
CA ALA A 130 -5.15 9.00 10.72
C ALA A 130 -6.12 9.40 9.60
N GLU A 131 -7.08 10.27 9.90
CA GLU A 131 -8.04 10.82 8.93
C GLU A 131 -7.34 11.66 7.85
N SER A 132 -6.38 12.49 8.24
CA SER A 132 -5.60 13.31 7.31
C SER A 132 -4.73 12.46 6.38
N LYS A 133 -4.13 11.37 6.90
CA LYS A 133 -3.39 10.38 6.10
C LYS A 133 -4.29 9.64 5.11
N ALA A 134 -5.47 9.22 5.56
CA ALA A 134 -6.44 8.56 4.68
C ALA A 134 -6.92 9.50 3.56
N ALA A 135 -7.20 10.76 3.89
CA ALA A 135 -7.59 11.78 2.92
C ALA A 135 -6.48 12.04 1.87
N LYS A 136 -5.22 12.13 2.31
CA LYS A 136 -4.08 12.25 1.39
C LYS A 136 -3.98 11.08 0.44
N ARG A 137 -4.09 9.85 0.97
CA ARG A 137 -4.03 8.64 0.15
C ARG A 137 -5.14 8.61 -0.91
N LEU A 138 -6.35 9.05 -0.55
CA LEU A 138 -7.45 9.14 -1.50
C LEU A 138 -7.18 10.19 -2.59
N ASP A 139 -6.69 11.37 -2.22
CA ASP A 139 -6.36 12.43 -3.17
C ASP A 139 -5.23 11.99 -4.13
N ASP A 140 -4.20 11.33 -3.61
CA ASP A 140 -3.10 10.81 -4.41
C ASP A 140 -3.59 9.74 -5.40
N ALA A 141 -4.44 8.81 -4.95
CA ALA A 141 -5.02 7.79 -5.81
C ALA A 141 -5.85 8.40 -6.95
N LYS A 142 -6.68 9.43 -6.67
CA LYS A 142 -7.46 10.16 -7.67
C LYS A 142 -6.57 10.90 -8.67
N THR A 143 -5.54 11.57 -8.19
CA THR A 143 -4.58 12.29 -9.03
C THR A 143 -3.86 11.34 -9.98
N ASN A 144 -3.37 10.22 -9.45
CA ASN A 144 -2.67 9.19 -10.23
C ASN A 144 -3.59 8.52 -11.26
N LEU A 145 -4.86 8.26 -10.90
CA LEU A 145 -5.83 7.72 -11.85
C LEU A 145 -6.13 8.70 -12.97
N THR A 146 -6.33 9.98 -12.65
CA THR A 146 -6.58 11.02 -13.65
C THR A 146 -5.42 11.14 -14.65
N ALA A 147 -4.18 11.18 -14.15
CA ALA A 147 -3.00 11.22 -15.02
C ALA A 147 -2.92 9.98 -15.93
N LYS A 148 -3.27 8.80 -15.41
CA LYS A 148 -3.28 7.56 -16.20
C LYS A 148 -4.42 7.51 -17.22
N LEU A 149 -5.58 8.09 -16.91
CA LEU A 149 -6.69 8.27 -17.85
C LEU A 149 -6.32 9.18 -19.03
N ASP A 150 -5.61 10.29 -18.77
CA ASP A 150 -5.13 11.20 -19.82
C ASP A 150 -4.13 10.49 -20.75
N GLU A 151 -3.19 9.72 -20.19
CA GLU A 151 -2.23 8.89 -20.94
C GLU A 151 -2.95 7.86 -21.82
N ALA A 152 -3.91 7.12 -21.24
CA ALA A 152 -4.69 6.10 -21.93
C ALA A 152 -5.51 6.69 -23.08
N SER A 153 -6.19 7.81 -22.84
CA SER A 153 -7.01 8.50 -23.85
C SER A 153 -6.19 9.01 -25.01
N LYS A 154 -5.00 9.54 -24.71
CA LYS A 154 -4.05 9.97 -25.75
C LYS A 154 -3.56 8.78 -26.56
N LEU A 155 -3.16 7.68 -25.92
CA LEU A 155 -2.70 6.48 -26.60
C LEU A 155 -3.81 5.85 -27.46
N LEU A 156 -5.04 5.82 -26.99
CA LEU A 156 -6.18 5.32 -27.75
C LEU A 156 -6.35 6.09 -29.09
N THR A 157 -6.17 7.43 -29.05
CA THR A 157 -6.21 8.29 -30.23
C THR A 157 -4.99 8.06 -31.14
N ASP A 158 -3.80 8.06 -30.56
CA ASP A 158 -2.52 8.00 -31.32
C ASP A 158 -2.28 6.64 -31.97
N SER A 159 -2.88 5.57 -31.43
CA SER A 159 -2.73 4.18 -31.92
C SER A 159 -3.71 3.78 -33.02
N ASP A 160 -4.55 4.69 -33.49
CA ASP A 160 -5.53 4.38 -34.53
C ASP A 160 -4.86 3.95 -35.84
N GLY A 161 -5.26 2.78 -36.34
CA GLY A 161 -4.67 2.16 -37.54
C GLY A 161 -3.21 1.67 -37.37
N LYS A 162 -2.62 1.77 -36.17
CA LYS A 162 -1.20 1.46 -35.91
C LYS A 162 -0.98 0.21 -35.05
N VAL A 163 -2.02 -0.52 -34.70
CA VAL A 163 -1.94 -1.76 -33.92
C VAL A 163 -2.00 -2.99 -34.81
N ALA A 164 -1.35 -4.05 -34.41
CA ALA A 164 -1.47 -5.37 -35.07
C ALA A 164 -2.82 -6.03 -34.72
N ASP A 165 -3.35 -5.77 -33.53
CA ASP A 165 -4.62 -6.32 -33.04
C ASP A 165 -5.48 -5.20 -32.43
N ASN A 166 -6.64 -4.91 -33.06
CA ASN A 166 -7.59 -3.92 -32.60
C ASN A 166 -8.27 -4.29 -31.27
N ALA A 167 -8.31 -5.58 -30.89
CA ALA A 167 -8.85 -5.98 -29.59
C ALA A 167 -8.11 -5.35 -28.40
N THR A 168 -6.83 -5.01 -28.57
CA THR A 168 -6.05 -4.29 -27.56
C THR A 168 -6.55 -2.85 -27.35
N ARG A 169 -6.99 -2.17 -28.41
CA ARG A 169 -7.60 -0.83 -28.34
C ARG A 169 -9.01 -0.90 -27.73
N ASP A 170 -9.78 -1.93 -28.04
CA ASP A 170 -11.11 -2.14 -27.45
C ASP A 170 -10.96 -2.40 -25.93
N ALA A 171 -9.97 -3.19 -25.51
CA ALA A 171 -9.66 -3.40 -24.10
C ALA A 171 -9.25 -2.10 -23.39
N LEU A 172 -8.45 -1.25 -24.05
CA LEU A 172 -8.07 0.07 -23.52
C LEU A 172 -9.28 1.00 -23.37
N SER A 173 -10.18 1.04 -24.36
CA SER A 173 -11.42 1.82 -24.31
C SER A 173 -12.30 1.37 -23.14
N ASN A 174 -12.51 0.07 -22.96
CA ASN A 174 -13.29 -0.48 -21.85
C ASN A 174 -12.64 -0.17 -20.48
N ALA A 175 -11.31 -0.20 -20.39
CA ALA A 175 -10.59 0.18 -19.18
C ALA A 175 -10.73 1.67 -18.84
N ILE A 176 -10.72 2.55 -19.85
CA ILE A 176 -10.97 4.00 -19.71
C ILE A 176 -12.39 4.23 -19.18
N ASP A 177 -13.40 3.58 -19.72
CA ASP A 177 -14.78 3.75 -19.28
C ASP A 177 -14.99 3.28 -17.84
N ALA A 178 -14.43 2.12 -17.48
CA ALA A 178 -14.46 1.59 -16.11
C ALA A 178 -13.76 2.53 -15.12
N ALA A 179 -12.60 3.07 -15.49
CA ALA A 179 -11.81 3.98 -14.66
C ALA A 179 -12.51 5.34 -14.47
N ASN A 180 -13.18 5.87 -15.50
CA ASN A 180 -13.98 7.09 -15.41
C ASN A 180 -15.14 6.93 -14.40
N GLY A 181 -15.73 5.75 -14.28
CA GLY A 181 -16.75 5.45 -13.27
C GLY A 181 -16.21 5.45 -11.83
N LEU A 182 -14.90 5.36 -11.63
CA LEU A 182 -14.27 5.27 -10.30
C LEU A 182 -13.48 6.52 -9.89
N LYS A 183 -13.22 7.48 -10.79
CA LYS A 183 -12.38 8.66 -10.51
C LYS A 183 -12.88 9.53 -9.36
N ASP A 184 -14.19 9.60 -9.14
CA ASP A 184 -14.83 10.38 -8.08
C ASP A 184 -15.16 9.51 -6.83
N GLY A 185 -14.75 8.25 -6.82
CA GLY A 185 -14.96 7.30 -5.74
C GLY A 185 -14.28 7.72 -4.43
N ASN A 186 -14.61 7.02 -3.36
CA ASN A 186 -14.06 7.25 -2.01
C ASN A 186 -13.19 6.08 -1.49
N ASP A 187 -12.98 5.07 -2.32
CA ASP A 187 -12.19 3.87 -1.99
C ASP A 187 -10.85 3.91 -2.77
N PRO A 188 -9.73 4.28 -2.12
CA PRO A 188 -8.44 4.38 -2.79
C PRO A 188 -7.96 3.04 -3.36
N ALA A 189 -8.34 1.90 -2.77
CA ALA A 189 -7.93 0.59 -3.29
C ALA A 189 -8.61 0.26 -4.62
N LYS A 190 -9.90 0.62 -4.78
CA LYS A 190 -10.62 0.46 -6.06
C LYS A 190 -10.07 1.39 -7.13
N ILE A 191 -9.72 2.63 -6.75
CA ILE A 191 -9.12 3.62 -7.65
C ILE A 191 -7.75 3.15 -8.13
N ASP A 192 -6.90 2.63 -7.23
CA ASP A 192 -5.60 2.05 -7.57
C ASP A 192 -5.74 0.81 -8.45
N GLY A 193 -6.75 -0.03 -8.21
CA GLY A 193 -7.08 -1.17 -9.05
C GLY A 193 -7.43 -0.75 -10.48
N ALA A 194 -8.25 0.27 -10.65
CA ALA A 194 -8.58 0.82 -11.97
C ALA A 194 -7.36 1.40 -12.69
N ARG A 195 -6.49 2.13 -11.96
CA ARG A 195 -5.22 2.63 -12.50
C ARG A 195 -4.34 1.50 -13.02
N LYS A 196 -4.24 0.40 -12.27
CA LYS A 196 -3.46 -0.78 -12.71
C LYS A 196 -4.07 -1.43 -13.95
N THR A 197 -5.40 -1.57 -14.03
CA THR A 197 -6.08 -2.10 -15.22
C THR A 197 -5.81 -1.23 -16.45
N LEU A 198 -5.81 0.11 -16.30
CA LEU A 198 -5.42 1.03 -17.37
C LEU A 198 -3.97 0.82 -17.80
N GLU A 199 -3.05 0.65 -16.86
CA GLU A 199 -1.63 0.40 -17.14
C GLU A 199 -1.43 -0.89 -17.91
N ASP A 200 -2.11 -1.96 -17.52
CA ASP A 200 -2.06 -3.25 -18.23
C ASP A 200 -2.62 -3.12 -19.68
N ALA A 201 -3.71 -2.39 -19.86
CA ALA A 201 -4.29 -2.13 -21.19
C ALA A 201 -3.39 -1.22 -22.06
N ILE A 202 -2.77 -0.19 -21.50
CA ILE A 202 -1.76 0.65 -22.18
C ILE A 202 -0.60 -0.21 -22.69
N ASN A 203 -0.08 -1.10 -21.84
CA ASN A 203 1.00 -1.99 -22.20
C ASN A 203 0.58 -2.94 -23.35
N GLY A 204 -0.65 -3.43 -23.35
CA GLY A 204 -1.22 -4.23 -24.43
C GLY A 204 -1.25 -3.50 -25.77
N VAL A 205 -1.71 -2.25 -25.78
CA VAL A 205 -1.72 -1.43 -27.01
C VAL A 205 -0.30 -1.14 -27.50
N ASN A 206 0.62 -0.76 -26.59
CA ASN A 206 2.02 -0.49 -26.95
C ASN A 206 2.70 -1.74 -27.56
N ALA A 207 2.49 -2.91 -27.00
CA ALA A 207 2.99 -4.18 -27.55
C ALA A 207 2.41 -4.46 -28.94
N SER A 208 1.11 -4.17 -29.15
CA SER A 208 0.44 -4.34 -30.44
C SER A 208 0.95 -3.36 -31.50
N VAL A 209 1.24 -2.11 -31.12
CA VAL A 209 1.88 -1.13 -32.01
C VAL A 209 3.27 -1.59 -32.43
N GLN A 210 4.07 -2.10 -31.48
CA GLN A 210 5.40 -2.62 -31.77
C GLN A 210 5.32 -3.82 -32.74
N ALA A 211 4.42 -4.77 -32.48
CA ALA A 211 4.23 -5.93 -33.35
C ALA A 211 3.84 -5.53 -34.79
N LYS A 212 2.99 -4.51 -34.96
CA LYS A 212 2.68 -3.99 -36.29
C LYS A 212 3.90 -3.36 -36.95
N THR A 213 4.65 -2.54 -36.22
CA THR A 213 5.87 -1.90 -36.74
C THR A 213 6.88 -2.94 -37.23
N ASP A 214 7.08 -4.02 -36.45
CA ASP A 214 7.99 -5.11 -36.80
C ASP A 214 7.50 -5.90 -38.02
N ALA A 215 6.18 -6.15 -38.11
CA ALA A 215 5.58 -6.81 -39.25
C ALA A 215 5.69 -5.99 -40.55
N ASP A 216 5.41 -4.68 -40.47
CA ASP A 216 5.54 -3.74 -41.60
C ASP A 216 7.00 -3.65 -42.08
N ALA A 217 7.98 -3.62 -41.16
CA ALA A 217 9.41 -3.65 -41.49
C ALA A 217 9.84 -4.95 -42.18
N GLN A 218 9.31 -6.10 -41.70
CA GLN A 218 9.58 -7.41 -42.33
C GLN A 218 8.97 -7.49 -43.74
N ALA A 219 7.74 -6.97 -43.92
CA ALA A 219 7.12 -6.92 -45.23
C ALA A 219 7.92 -6.04 -46.19
N ALA A 220 8.34 -4.84 -45.78
CA ALA A 220 9.17 -3.96 -46.60
C ALA A 220 10.52 -4.59 -46.97
N ALA A 221 11.15 -5.34 -46.06
CA ALA A 221 12.40 -6.06 -46.35
C ALA A 221 12.18 -7.20 -47.35
N ALA A 222 11.06 -7.94 -47.25
CA ALA A 222 10.70 -8.98 -48.18
C ALA A 222 10.43 -8.43 -49.60
N ASP A 223 9.72 -7.32 -49.71
CA ASP A 223 9.44 -6.61 -50.96
C ASP A 223 10.74 -6.12 -51.63
N ALA A 224 11.64 -5.53 -50.84
CA ALA A 224 12.96 -5.09 -51.32
C ALA A 224 13.81 -6.27 -51.84
N ALA A 225 13.81 -7.41 -51.15
CA ALA A 225 14.49 -8.63 -51.57
C ALA A 225 13.89 -9.18 -52.86
N ALA A 226 12.56 -9.21 -53.03
CA ALA A 226 11.88 -9.63 -54.23
C ALA A 226 12.20 -8.71 -55.41
N ALA A 227 12.23 -7.41 -55.21
CA ALA A 227 12.62 -6.43 -56.26
C ALA A 227 14.08 -6.63 -56.73
N GLN A 228 15.00 -6.90 -55.81
CA GLN A 228 16.40 -7.20 -56.13
C GLN A 228 16.52 -8.51 -56.93
N ALA A 229 15.79 -9.57 -56.56
CA ALA A 229 15.77 -10.83 -57.29
C ALA A 229 15.24 -10.67 -58.74
N GLN A 230 14.19 -9.85 -58.91
CA GLN A 230 13.66 -9.54 -60.24
C GLN A 230 14.65 -8.76 -61.11
N ALA A 231 15.33 -7.77 -60.52
CA ALA A 231 16.38 -6.99 -61.23
C ALA A 231 17.56 -7.86 -61.69
N GLN A 232 17.98 -8.82 -60.85
CA GLN A 232 19.01 -9.79 -61.23
C GLN A 232 18.56 -10.75 -62.33
N ALA A 233 17.31 -11.24 -62.28
CA ALA A 233 16.76 -12.09 -63.33
C ALA A 233 16.69 -11.39 -64.72
N GLN A 234 16.33 -10.10 -64.74
CA GLN A 234 16.31 -9.29 -65.96
C GLN A 234 17.72 -9.03 -66.53
N SER A 235 18.70 -8.81 -65.67
CA SER A 235 20.08 -8.58 -66.10
C SER A 235 20.71 -9.84 -66.75
N THR A 236 20.38 -11.02 -66.23
CA THR A 236 20.84 -12.31 -66.81
C THR A 236 20.15 -12.61 -68.15
N TYR A 237 18.87 -12.27 -68.33
CA TYR A 237 18.17 -12.44 -69.61
C TYR A 237 18.66 -11.47 -70.68
N SER A 238 19.03 -10.27 -70.40
CA SER A 238 19.61 -9.27 -71.32
C SER A 238 21.02 -9.65 -71.79
N GLY A 239 21.77 -10.38 -70.95
CA GLY A 239 23.11 -10.85 -71.28
C GLY A 239 23.15 -12.00 -72.32
N VAL A 240 22.06 -12.75 -72.48
CA VAL A 240 22.00 -13.90 -73.44
C VAL A 240 21.60 -13.47 -74.87
N SER A 241 21.02 -12.27 -75.02
CA SER A 241 20.62 -11.74 -76.36
C SER A 241 21.76 -11.16 -77.22
N SER A 242 22.98 -11.06 -76.67
CA SER A 242 24.10 -10.41 -77.43
C SER A 242 25.06 -11.35 -78.11
N TYR A 243 24.75 -12.64 -78.17
CA TYR A 243 25.56 -13.60 -78.92
C TYR A 243 24.78 -14.30 -80.08
N SER A 244 24.37 -13.51 -81.06
CA SER A 244 23.92 -14.05 -82.36
C SER A 244 24.35 -13.13 -83.48
N GLY A 245 25.51 -13.38 -83.99
CA GLY A 245 25.97 -12.71 -85.24
C GLY A 245 27.39 -13.11 -85.63
N GLY A 246 27.55 -14.12 -86.42
CA GLY A 246 28.79 -14.22 -87.26
C GLY A 246 29.28 -15.64 -87.58
N ALA A 247 29.03 -16.00 -88.82
CA ALA A 247 29.88 -16.66 -89.78
C ALA A 247 29.91 -18.23 -89.91
N TYR A 248 29.30 -18.67 -90.91
CA TYR A 248 29.66 -19.74 -91.88
C TYR A 248 30.84 -20.68 -91.53
N GLY A 249 30.55 -21.99 -91.57
CA GLY A 249 31.52 -23.06 -91.69
C GLY A 249 30.83 -24.42 -91.76
N ARG A 250 30.66 -24.88 -92.99
CA ARG A 250 30.10 -26.17 -93.39
C ARG A 250 31.17 -27.25 -93.19
N THR A 251 30.87 -28.32 -92.48
CA THR A 251 31.33 -29.67 -92.85
C THR A 251 30.42 -30.75 -92.22
N GLU A 252 30.15 -31.71 -93.04
CA GLU A 252 29.37 -32.91 -92.85
C GLU A 252 30.10 -33.89 -91.91
N GLY A 253 29.33 -34.71 -91.22
CA GLY A 253 29.88 -35.82 -90.44
C GLY A 253 28.83 -36.54 -89.61
N SER A 254 28.24 -37.52 -90.23
CA SER A 254 27.41 -38.65 -89.79
C SER A 254 27.80 -39.23 -88.42
N THR A 255 26.90 -39.56 -87.54
CA THR A 255 26.45 -40.95 -87.17
C THR A 255 25.73 -40.86 -85.78
N SER A 256 24.49 -41.27 -85.83
CA SER A 256 23.88 -42.36 -85.08
C SER A 256 24.21 -42.49 -83.55
N GLY A 257 23.16 -42.47 -82.79
CA GLY A 257 23.20 -42.94 -81.39
C GLY A 257 21.91 -42.63 -80.62
N SER A 258 20.94 -43.44 -80.95
CA SER A 258 19.75 -43.73 -80.15
C SER A 258 20.12 -43.85 -78.63
N ASN A 259 19.43 -43.22 -77.71
CA ASN A 259 18.78 -44.01 -76.70
C ASN A 259 17.79 -43.18 -75.88
N THR A 260 16.58 -43.55 -76.02
CA THR A 260 15.45 -43.47 -75.14
C THR A 260 15.80 -43.96 -73.76
N TYR A 261 15.46 -43.21 -72.73
CA TYR A 261 14.89 -43.83 -71.52
C TYR A 261 13.91 -42.90 -70.84
N ARG A 262 12.77 -43.33 -70.78
CA ARG A 262 11.55 -43.13 -70.08
C ARG A 262 11.75 -43.62 -68.64
N GLY A 263 11.20 -42.94 -67.66
CA GLY A 263 11.06 -43.36 -66.23
C GLY A 263 10.52 -42.22 -65.40
N THR A 264 9.28 -42.11 -65.35
CA THR A 264 8.24 -42.47 -64.31
C THR A 264 8.70 -42.46 -62.88
N THR A 265 7.96 -41.63 -62.18
CA THR A 265 7.31 -41.81 -60.83
C THR A 265 8.13 -41.92 -59.58
N SER A 266 7.54 -41.29 -58.64
CA SER A 266 7.34 -41.74 -57.28
C SER A 266 8.20 -41.16 -56.19
N GLY A 267 7.61 -40.33 -55.39
CA GLY A 267 7.35 -40.56 -53.96
C GLY A 267 8.59 -40.66 -53.11
N GLY A 268 8.73 -39.69 -52.24
CA GLY A 268 9.69 -39.76 -51.13
C GLY A 268 9.40 -38.70 -50.15
N THR A 269 8.51 -38.98 -49.24
CA THR A 269 8.37 -38.27 -47.95
C THR A 269 9.71 -38.29 -47.21
N GLY A 270 10.28 -37.13 -46.99
CA GLY A 270 11.46 -36.91 -46.14
C GLY A 270 11.20 -35.78 -45.16
N SER A 271 10.63 -36.14 -44.03
CA SER A 271 10.55 -35.32 -42.85
C SER A 271 11.95 -35.05 -42.35
N THR A 272 12.41 -33.82 -42.41
CA THR A 272 13.54 -33.35 -41.60
C THR A 272 13.07 -32.22 -40.72
N SER A 273 12.89 -32.56 -39.44
CA SER A 273 12.73 -31.66 -38.32
C SER A 273 13.91 -30.67 -38.28
N GLY A 274 13.69 -29.47 -38.76
CA GLY A 274 14.54 -28.32 -38.46
C GLY A 274 14.09 -27.76 -37.15
N SER A 275 14.81 -28.05 -36.08
CA SER A 275 14.61 -27.43 -34.78
C SER A 275 14.76 -25.92 -34.89
N ALA A 276 13.69 -25.20 -34.62
CA ALA A 276 13.75 -23.75 -34.36
C ALA A 276 14.66 -23.47 -33.16
N PRO A 277 15.48 -22.41 -33.17
CA PRO A 277 16.28 -22.03 -32.03
C PRO A 277 15.34 -21.59 -30.90
N LYS A 278 15.49 -22.24 -29.74
CA LYS A 278 14.81 -21.84 -28.50
C LYS A 278 15.31 -20.46 -28.04
N PRO A 279 14.45 -19.52 -27.63
CA PRO A 279 14.88 -18.28 -27.02
C PRO A 279 15.58 -18.60 -25.71
N ASN A 280 16.75 -17.97 -25.53
CA ASN A 280 17.56 -18.06 -24.33
C ASN A 280 16.86 -17.25 -23.18
N LEU A 281 16.16 -17.94 -22.29
CA LEU A 281 15.60 -17.41 -21.07
C LEU A 281 16.62 -17.47 -19.93
N ASN A 282 17.71 -16.68 -20.03
CA ASN A 282 18.54 -16.36 -18.88
C ASN A 282 18.09 -15.02 -18.32
N GLY A 283 17.32 -15.04 -17.24
CA GLY A 283 16.93 -13.85 -16.52
C GLY A 283 15.65 -13.95 -15.70
N ALA A 284 15.20 -15.17 -15.35
CA ALA A 284 14.17 -15.31 -14.33
C ALA A 284 14.82 -15.78 -13.04
N TYR A 285 15.03 -14.87 -12.10
CA TYR A 285 15.23 -15.24 -10.71
C TYR A 285 13.89 -15.79 -10.19
N GLY A 286 13.70 -17.09 -10.33
CA GLY A 286 12.66 -17.83 -9.65
C GLY A 286 13.03 -17.93 -8.17
N CYS A 287 12.18 -17.42 -7.30
CA CYS A 287 12.19 -17.80 -5.90
C CYS A 287 11.90 -19.31 -5.82
N THR A 288 12.88 -20.09 -5.45
CA THR A 288 12.72 -21.47 -4.98
C THR A 288 12.00 -21.45 -3.63
N GLU A 289 11.35 -22.56 -3.27
CA GLU A 289 10.34 -22.81 -2.25
C GLU A 289 10.66 -22.45 -0.77
N ASP A 290 11.63 -21.58 -0.47
CA ASP A 290 12.07 -21.26 0.90
C ASP A 290 11.68 -19.86 1.40
N CYS A 291 10.68 -19.19 0.80
CA CYS A 291 10.18 -17.88 1.28
C CYS A 291 8.96 -18.01 2.22
N TYR A 292 8.79 -19.12 2.91
CA TYR A 292 7.83 -19.19 4.02
C TYR A 292 8.49 -18.70 5.31
N VAL A 293 8.22 -17.46 5.68
CA VAL A 293 8.52 -16.92 7.01
C VAL A 293 7.32 -17.23 7.90
N PRO A 294 7.43 -18.14 8.90
CA PRO A 294 6.34 -18.37 9.83
C PRO A 294 6.15 -17.15 10.73
N PRO A 295 4.90 -16.86 11.18
CA PRO A 295 4.63 -15.75 12.07
C PRO A 295 5.35 -15.95 13.40
N ASN A 296 6.01 -14.88 13.85
CA ASN A 296 6.81 -14.82 15.06
C ASN A 296 6.10 -15.39 16.29
N ASN A 297 6.74 -16.36 16.93
CA ASN A 297 6.56 -16.67 18.33
C ASN A 297 6.89 -15.43 19.16
N LEU A 298 5.90 -14.89 19.83
CA LEU A 298 6.05 -13.96 20.95
C LEU A 298 6.80 -14.70 22.07
N ILE A 299 8.05 -14.36 22.29
CA ILE A 299 8.78 -14.73 23.50
C ILE A 299 8.29 -13.79 24.60
N GLN A 300 7.55 -14.38 25.55
CA GLN A 300 7.27 -13.78 26.85
C GLN A 300 8.59 -13.69 27.64
N HIS A 301 8.89 -12.50 28.12
CA HIS A 301 9.67 -12.26 29.33
C HIS A 301 9.02 -11.14 30.14
#